data_356860e1b362d69c4af69b0d1181ed48
#
_entry.id   356860e1b362d69c4af69b0d1181ed48
#
_cell.length_a   1.000
_cell.length_b   1.000
_cell.length_c   1.000
_cell.angle_alpha   90.00
_cell.angle_beta   90.00
_cell.angle_gamma   90.00
#
_symmetry.space_group_name_H-M   'P 1'
#
loop_
_entity.id
_entity.type
_entity.pdbx_description
1 polymer ?
#
loop_
_entity_poly.entity_id
_entity_poly.type
_entity_poly.pdbx_seq_one_letter_code
_entity_poly.pdbx_strand_id
1 'polypeptide(L)'
;MQLARLVDAVNRVRATTKKSEKVRLLAEVLRETGGHDTVLTALYLSGSLPQGKIGIGWTVIQKAMQGALAAGEPLTLLDVDRTLGALAAERGSGSTERRVTELGRLFSRATPAERQFLSHLIIGEIRQGALEGVLLDAIAAAADLPAAEVRQGFMFAPNIGELALVALEEGSAGLARFSLRLFVPVAPMLANSAEDVDEALDRLDRAAFEYKLDGARIQVHKGGDEVRLFTRQLQDITERLPEIVEWTRSLPVRETVLDGEAIALRPDGRP
;
A
#
# COMPACT_ATOMS: atom_id res chain seq x y z
N MET A 1 -19.75 -0.90 5.44
CA MET A 1 -19.60 0.38 6.20
C MET A 1 -20.05 1.57 5.36
N GLN A 2 -20.61 2.62 5.99
CA GLN A 2 -20.91 3.88 5.30
C GLN A 2 -19.64 4.71 5.08
N LEU A 3 -19.51 5.35 3.91
CA LEU A 3 -18.39 6.22 3.58
C LEU A 3 -18.24 7.38 4.55
N ALA A 4 -19.36 7.97 4.98
CA ALA A 4 -19.38 9.06 5.96
C ALA A 4 -18.63 8.72 7.26
N ARG A 5 -18.75 7.47 7.75
CA ARG A 5 -18.05 7.01 8.97
C ARG A 5 -16.52 6.99 8.77
N LEU A 6 -16.06 6.54 7.61
CA LEU A 6 -14.63 6.56 7.26
C LEU A 6 -14.13 7.99 7.17
N VAL A 7 -14.87 8.86 6.48
CA VAL A 7 -14.49 10.28 6.29
C VAL A 7 -14.43 11.03 7.61
N ASP A 8 -15.36 10.77 8.55
CA ASP A 8 -15.30 11.31 9.92
C ASP A 8 -14.01 10.90 10.62
N ALA A 9 -13.67 9.61 10.59
CA ALA A 9 -12.43 9.12 11.20
C ALA A 9 -11.19 9.81 10.61
N VAL A 10 -11.12 9.96 9.28
CA VAL A 10 -10.03 10.66 8.60
C VAL A 10 -9.92 12.12 9.04
N ASN A 11 -11.04 12.83 9.15
CA ASN A 11 -11.05 14.23 9.58
C ASN A 11 -10.58 14.37 11.04
N ARG A 12 -11.01 13.47 11.94
CA ARG A 12 -10.54 13.42 13.33
C ARG A 12 -9.03 13.11 13.43
N VAL A 13 -8.53 12.18 12.62
CA VAL A 13 -7.10 11.86 12.56
C VAL A 13 -6.28 13.07 12.08
N ARG A 14 -6.79 13.85 11.12
CA ARG A 14 -6.15 15.09 10.65
C ARG A 14 -6.13 16.19 11.71
N ALA A 15 -7.13 16.24 12.57
CA ALA A 15 -7.27 17.26 13.60
C ALA A 15 -6.32 17.07 14.79
N THR A 16 -5.66 15.92 14.92
CA THR A 16 -4.73 15.66 16.03
C THR A 16 -3.30 15.44 15.54
N THR A 17 -2.31 15.91 16.33
CA THR A 17 -0.88 15.65 16.10
C THR A 17 -0.39 14.45 16.91
N LYS A 18 -1.15 13.99 17.94
CA LYS A 18 -0.74 12.93 18.85
C LYS A 18 -0.84 11.56 18.18
N LYS A 19 0.28 10.86 18.06
CA LYS A 19 0.35 9.52 17.44
C LYS A 19 -0.62 8.53 18.11
N SER A 20 -0.63 8.47 19.44
CA SER A 20 -1.52 7.55 20.18
C SER A 20 -3.00 7.77 19.90
N GLU A 21 -3.40 9.02 19.76
CA GLU A 21 -4.78 9.38 19.43
C GLU A 21 -5.13 8.98 17.99
N LYS A 22 -4.23 9.17 17.04
CA LYS A 22 -4.42 8.68 15.66
C LYS A 22 -4.60 7.17 15.63
N VAL A 23 -3.74 6.43 16.32
CA VAL A 23 -3.83 4.96 16.42
C VAL A 23 -5.20 4.55 17.00
N ARG A 24 -5.65 5.19 18.09
CA ARG A 24 -6.94 4.89 18.72
C ARG A 24 -8.10 5.12 17.73
N LEU A 25 -8.15 6.27 17.07
CA LEU A 25 -9.21 6.63 16.12
C LEU A 25 -9.29 5.67 14.93
N LEU A 26 -8.12 5.28 14.38
CA LEU A 26 -8.07 4.33 13.29
C LEU A 26 -8.46 2.91 13.74
N ALA A 27 -8.03 2.49 14.95
CA ALA A 27 -8.40 1.21 15.50
C ALA A 27 -9.90 1.10 15.77
N GLU A 28 -10.54 2.19 16.23
CA GLU A 28 -12.00 2.22 16.43
C GLU A 28 -12.75 1.94 15.13
N VAL A 29 -12.39 2.62 14.05
CA VAL A 29 -13.08 2.43 12.76
C VAL A 29 -12.81 1.06 12.16
N LEU A 30 -11.61 0.48 12.35
CA LEU A 30 -11.30 -0.87 11.89
C LEU A 30 -12.13 -1.94 12.64
N ARG A 31 -12.33 -1.79 13.95
CA ARG A 31 -13.18 -2.72 14.75
C ARG A 31 -14.66 -2.73 14.35
N GLU A 32 -15.13 -1.67 13.71
CA GLU A 32 -16.52 -1.57 13.22
C GLU A 32 -16.74 -2.28 11.89
N THR A 33 -15.66 -2.85 11.30
CA THR A 33 -15.69 -3.50 9.97
C THR A 33 -15.60 -5.02 10.10
N GLY A 34 -15.98 -5.71 9.01
CA GLY A 34 -15.81 -7.15 8.82
C GLY A 34 -15.74 -7.48 7.34
N GLY A 35 -15.10 -8.60 7.01
CA GLY A 35 -14.97 -9.07 5.63
C GLY A 35 -14.39 -8.03 4.68
N HIS A 36 -15.01 -7.88 3.53
CA HIS A 36 -14.53 -6.97 2.48
C HIS A 36 -14.48 -5.48 2.91
N ASP A 37 -15.37 -5.05 3.81
CA ASP A 37 -15.34 -3.69 4.34
C ASP A 37 -14.05 -3.40 5.12
N THR A 38 -13.46 -4.39 5.80
CA THR A 38 -12.16 -4.26 6.47
C THR A 38 -11.05 -3.99 5.45
N VAL A 39 -11.02 -4.76 4.35
CA VAL A 39 -10.05 -4.58 3.26
C VAL A 39 -10.14 -3.17 2.69
N LEU A 40 -11.35 -2.73 2.33
CA LEU A 40 -11.57 -1.39 1.76
C LEU A 40 -11.21 -0.29 2.74
N THR A 41 -11.58 -0.43 4.02
CA THR A 41 -11.27 0.55 5.06
C THR A 41 -9.76 0.74 5.19
N ALA A 42 -9.00 -0.35 5.34
CA ALA A 42 -7.55 -0.26 5.50
C ALA A 42 -6.86 0.29 4.24
N LEU A 43 -7.29 -0.12 3.04
CA LEU A 43 -6.78 0.42 1.77
C LEU A 43 -7.08 1.92 1.64
N TYR A 44 -8.30 2.35 1.86
CA TYR A 44 -8.67 3.78 1.74
C TYR A 44 -7.98 4.64 2.81
N LEU A 45 -7.79 4.11 4.03
CA LEU A 45 -6.99 4.76 5.06
C LEU A 45 -5.50 4.83 4.70
N SER A 46 -4.96 3.92 3.91
CA SER A 46 -3.59 4.00 3.40
C SER A 46 -3.45 4.92 2.19
N GLY A 47 -4.56 5.38 1.60
CA GLY A 47 -4.58 6.15 0.36
C GLY A 47 -4.48 5.29 -0.89
N SER A 48 -4.75 4.00 -0.77
CA SER A 48 -4.66 3.03 -1.86
C SER A 48 -6.04 2.60 -2.35
N LEU A 49 -6.12 2.26 -3.64
CA LEU A 49 -7.30 1.66 -4.24
C LEU A 49 -7.06 0.18 -4.53
N PRO A 50 -8.05 -0.71 -4.36
CA PRO A 50 -7.94 -2.10 -4.80
C PRO A 50 -7.59 -2.22 -6.29
N GLN A 51 -8.12 -1.30 -7.10
CA GLN A 51 -7.90 -1.23 -8.55
C GLN A 51 -6.53 -0.66 -8.95
N GLY A 52 -5.73 -0.18 -7.99
CA GLY A 52 -4.51 0.57 -8.26
C GLY A 52 -4.79 1.91 -8.96
N LYS A 53 -3.95 2.28 -9.93
CA LYS A 53 -4.14 3.53 -10.68
C LYS A 53 -5.25 3.36 -11.74
N ILE A 54 -6.36 4.05 -11.55
CA ILE A 54 -7.52 3.97 -12.46
C ILE A 54 -7.47 4.96 -13.63
N GLY A 55 -6.40 5.75 -13.74
CA GLY A 55 -6.18 6.67 -14.87
C GLY A 55 -7.17 7.84 -14.94
N ILE A 56 -7.69 8.29 -13.78
CA ILE A 56 -8.55 9.48 -13.67
C ILE A 56 -7.70 10.65 -13.16
N GLY A 57 -7.59 11.69 -13.98
CA GLY A 57 -6.91 12.92 -13.63
C GLY A 57 -7.86 13.99 -13.08
N TRP A 58 -7.27 15.09 -12.57
CA TRP A 58 -8.00 16.19 -11.94
C TRP A 58 -9.09 16.81 -12.84
N THR A 59 -8.83 16.89 -14.14
CA THR A 59 -9.82 17.45 -15.10
C THR A 59 -11.12 16.66 -15.14
N VAL A 60 -11.05 15.32 -15.06
CA VAL A 60 -12.24 14.45 -15.03
C VAL A 60 -12.99 14.65 -13.71
N ILE A 61 -12.27 14.72 -12.61
CA ILE A 61 -12.84 14.95 -11.26
C ILE A 61 -13.56 16.30 -11.22
N GLN A 62 -12.92 17.39 -11.69
CA GLN A 62 -13.55 18.70 -11.72
C GLN A 62 -14.83 18.73 -12.53
N LYS A 63 -14.86 18.11 -13.72
CA LYS A 63 -16.07 17.99 -14.53
C LYS A 63 -17.17 17.22 -13.82
N ALA A 64 -16.83 16.09 -13.17
CA ALA A 64 -17.78 15.27 -12.42
C ALA A 64 -18.35 16.00 -11.19
N MET A 65 -17.59 16.92 -10.59
CA MET A 65 -18.04 17.72 -9.42
C MET A 65 -19.08 18.78 -9.76
N GLN A 66 -19.25 19.16 -11.04
CA GLN A 66 -20.19 20.22 -11.43
C GLN A 66 -21.66 19.79 -11.31
N GLY A 67 -21.93 18.49 -11.14
CA GLY A 67 -23.28 17.98 -10.93
C GLY A 67 -23.89 18.41 -9.60
N ALA A 68 -25.21 18.67 -9.61
CA ALA A 68 -25.98 18.98 -8.41
C ALA A 68 -25.92 17.81 -7.40
N LEU A 69 -26.06 18.13 -6.10
CA LEU A 69 -26.28 17.12 -5.07
C LEU A 69 -27.66 16.51 -5.26
N ALA A 70 -27.76 15.21 -5.31
CA ALA A 70 -29.01 14.49 -5.34
C ALA A 70 -29.30 13.93 -3.94
N ALA A 71 -30.54 13.98 -3.51
CA ALA A 71 -30.99 13.21 -2.35
C ALA A 71 -30.94 11.73 -2.70
N GLY A 72 -30.24 10.94 -1.90
CA GLY A 72 -30.08 9.51 -2.08
C GLY A 72 -29.68 8.81 -0.81
N GLU A 73 -29.64 7.50 -0.84
CA GLU A 73 -29.12 6.71 0.27
C GLU A 73 -27.64 7.02 0.50
N PRO A 74 -27.16 7.01 1.76
CA PRO A 74 -25.76 7.20 2.08
C PRO A 74 -24.87 6.21 1.33
N LEU A 75 -23.73 6.68 0.85
CA LEU A 75 -22.76 5.84 0.15
C LEU A 75 -22.12 4.83 1.10
N THR A 76 -22.04 3.58 0.65
CA THR A 76 -21.23 2.55 1.30
C THR A 76 -19.84 2.47 0.66
N LEU A 77 -18.87 1.85 1.36
CA LEU A 77 -17.54 1.57 0.77
C LEU A 77 -17.66 0.67 -0.45
N LEU A 78 -18.60 -0.26 -0.43
CA LEU A 78 -18.85 -1.16 -1.55
C LEU A 78 -19.43 -0.44 -2.79
N ASP A 79 -20.29 0.59 -2.61
CA ASP A 79 -20.76 1.43 -3.72
C ASP A 79 -19.60 2.15 -4.38
N VAL A 80 -18.68 2.69 -3.56
CA VAL A 80 -17.47 3.36 -4.03
C VAL A 80 -16.58 2.37 -4.79
N ASP A 81 -16.30 1.21 -4.20
CA ASP A 81 -15.44 0.19 -4.79
C ASP A 81 -15.95 -0.30 -6.15
N ARG A 82 -17.25 -0.61 -6.24
CA ARG A 82 -17.90 -1.01 -7.49
C ARG A 82 -17.79 0.07 -8.56
N THR A 83 -18.04 1.32 -8.20
CA THR A 83 -17.95 2.44 -9.16
C THR A 83 -16.52 2.64 -9.63
N LEU A 84 -15.53 2.64 -8.72
CA LEU A 84 -14.12 2.77 -9.08
C LEU A 84 -13.62 1.59 -9.92
N GLY A 85 -14.12 0.38 -9.66
CA GLY A 85 -13.86 -0.80 -10.48
C GLY A 85 -14.39 -0.64 -11.91
N ALA A 86 -15.63 -0.17 -12.07
CA ALA A 86 -16.21 0.12 -13.39
C ALA A 86 -15.39 1.21 -14.13
N LEU A 87 -15.02 2.29 -13.43
CA LEU A 87 -14.18 3.36 -13.99
C LEU A 87 -12.79 2.87 -14.42
N ALA A 88 -12.20 1.97 -13.67
CA ALA A 88 -10.91 1.36 -13.99
C ALA A 88 -10.97 0.48 -15.24
N ALA A 89 -12.12 -0.16 -15.50
CA ALA A 89 -12.34 -1.01 -16.66
C ALA A 89 -12.64 -0.24 -17.95
N GLU A 90 -13.06 1.04 -17.86
CA GLU A 90 -13.44 1.85 -19.04
C GLU A 90 -12.28 2.05 -20.01
N ARG A 91 -12.51 1.71 -21.30
CA ARG A 91 -11.53 1.82 -22.40
C ARG A 91 -12.19 2.32 -23.68
N GLY A 92 -11.38 2.76 -24.62
CA GLY A 92 -11.79 3.09 -25.99
C GLY A 92 -12.33 4.52 -26.16
N SER A 93 -12.87 4.78 -27.36
CA SER A 93 -13.41 6.11 -27.73
C SER A 93 -14.57 6.49 -26.82
N GLY A 94 -14.63 7.77 -26.40
CA GLY A 94 -15.67 8.28 -25.50
C GLY A 94 -15.54 7.83 -24.04
N SER A 95 -14.47 7.12 -23.64
CA SER A 95 -14.28 6.65 -22.26
C SER A 95 -14.17 7.81 -21.26
N THR A 96 -13.66 8.97 -21.68
CA THR A 96 -13.56 10.14 -20.82
C THR A 96 -14.93 10.66 -20.42
N GLU A 97 -15.85 10.81 -21.34
CA GLU A 97 -17.23 11.26 -21.08
C GLU A 97 -17.99 10.26 -20.22
N ARG A 98 -17.83 8.97 -20.48
CA ARG A 98 -18.45 7.92 -19.65
C ARG A 98 -17.90 7.95 -18.23
N ARG A 99 -16.58 8.14 -18.06
CA ARG A 99 -15.95 8.31 -16.73
C ARG A 99 -16.46 9.55 -16.01
N VAL A 100 -16.61 10.69 -16.69
CA VAL A 100 -17.20 11.92 -16.09
C VAL A 100 -18.63 11.66 -15.63
N THR A 101 -19.43 11.00 -16.47
CA THR A 101 -20.85 10.70 -16.15
C THR A 101 -20.95 9.77 -14.94
N GLU A 102 -20.21 8.68 -14.93
CA GLU A 102 -20.28 7.68 -13.85
C GLU A 102 -19.73 8.22 -12.52
N LEU A 103 -18.59 8.93 -12.57
CA LEU A 103 -18.06 9.61 -11.39
C LEU A 103 -19.00 10.72 -10.90
N GLY A 104 -19.67 11.42 -11.82
CA GLY A 104 -20.69 12.44 -11.51
C GLY A 104 -21.90 11.83 -10.77
N ARG A 105 -22.33 10.63 -11.13
CA ARG A 105 -23.39 9.90 -10.41
C ARG A 105 -22.96 9.54 -8.97
N LEU A 106 -21.74 9.06 -8.80
CA LEU A 106 -21.21 8.80 -7.45
C LEU A 106 -21.16 10.09 -6.62
N PHE A 107 -20.61 11.16 -7.21
CA PHE A 107 -20.47 12.46 -6.52
C PHE A 107 -21.82 13.11 -6.23
N SER A 108 -22.86 12.92 -7.04
CA SER A 108 -24.18 13.48 -6.76
C SER A 108 -24.78 12.96 -5.45
N ARG A 109 -24.47 11.72 -5.06
CA ARG A 109 -24.88 11.09 -3.78
C ARG A 109 -23.97 11.44 -2.60
N ALA A 110 -22.75 11.90 -2.87
CA ALA A 110 -21.74 12.18 -1.85
C ALA A 110 -21.89 13.57 -1.25
N THR A 111 -21.71 13.68 0.06
CA THR A 111 -21.58 14.96 0.76
C THR A 111 -20.33 15.72 0.29
N PRO A 112 -20.22 17.03 0.54
CA PRO A 112 -18.99 17.78 0.19
C PRO A 112 -17.71 17.19 0.78
N ALA A 113 -17.75 16.71 2.02
CA ALA A 113 -16.60 16.08 2.68
C ALA A 113 -16.22 14.73 2.02
N GLU A 114 -17.21 13.92 1.66
CA GLU A 114 -17.00 12.66 0.95
C GLU A 114 -16.47 12.89 -0.47
N ARG A 115 -17.00 13.88 -1.20
CA ARG A 115 -16.47 14.28 -2.53
C ARG A 115 -14.99 14.67 -2.45
N GLN A 116 -14.63 15.47 -1.45
CA GLN A 116 -13.25 15.87 -1.24
C GLN A 116 -12.36 14.67 -0.92
N PHE A 117 -12.80 13.78 -0.02
CA PHE A 117 -12.07 12.55 0.33
C PHE A 117 -11.86 11.68 -0.91
N LEU A 118 -12.93 11.36 -1.65
CA LEU A 118 -12.86 10.53 -2.85
C LEU A 118 -11.95 11.12 -3.92
N SER A 119 -11.96 12.44 -4.10
CA SER A 119 -11.10 13.12 -5.06
C SER A 119 -9.62 12.92 -4.74
N HIS A 120 -9.23 13.10 -3.47
CA HIS A 120 -7.86 12.86 -3.04
C HIS A 120 -7.48 11.37 -3.12
N LEU A 121 -8.41 10.47 -2.80
CA LEU A 121 -8.20 9.02 -2.89
C LEU A 121 -7.93 8.59 -4.35
N ILE A 122 -8.74 9.08 -5.30
CA ILE A 122 -8.62 8.76 -6.73
C ILE A 122 -7.29 9.25 -7.32
N ILE A 123 -6.82 10.44 -6.89
CA ILE A 123 -5.54 11.00 -7.37
C ILE A 123 -4.33 10.38 -6.68
N GLY A 124 -4.53 9.70 -5.54
CA GLY A 124 -3.45 9.17 -4.72
C GLY A 124 -2.76 10.25 -3.85
N GLU A 125 -3.45 11.35 -3.57
CA GLU A 125 -2.96 12.46 -2.76
C GLU A 125 -3.59 12.50 -1.36
N ILE A 126 -3.96 11.36 -0.81
CA ILE A 126 -4.48 11.31 0.56
C ILE A 126 -3.35 11.59 1.55
N ARG A 127 -3.21 12.86 1.92
CA ARG A 127 -2.36 13.31 3.03
C ARG A 127 -3.16 13.22 4.34
N GLN A 128 -3.29 12.00 4.90
CA GLN A 128 -4.08 11.81 6.11
C GLN A 128 -3.31 12.14 7.40
N GLY A 129 -2.01 12.49 7.30
CA GLY A 129 -1.18 12.67 8.48
C GLY A 129 -0.97 11.38 9.30
N ALA A 130 -1.42 10.24 8.78
CA ALA A 130 -1.12 8.92 9.28
C ALA A 130 -0.15 8.25 8.28
N LEU A 131 1.10 8.11 8.67
CA LEU A 131 2.08 7.30 7.94
C LEU A 131 1.67 5.83 8.05
N GLU A 132 2.09 5.01 7.11
CA GLU A 132 1.87 3.55 7.09
C GLU A 132 2.10 2.90 8.46
N GLY A 133 3.17 3.27 9.17
CA GLY A 133 3.46 2.77 10.49
C GLY A 133 2.38 3.07 11.55
N VAL A 134 1.65 4.20 11.43
CA VAL A 134 0.53 4.51 12.32
C VAL A 134 -0.67 3.63 12.04
N LEU A 135 -0.92 3.32 10.77
CA LEU A 135 -2.01 2.41 10.38
C LEU A 135 -1.70 0.97 10.78
N LEU A 136 -0.45 0.51 10.67
CA LEU A 136 -0.03 -0.80 11.18
C LEU A 136 -0.19 -0.91 12.70
N ASP A 137 0.17 0.14 13.46
CA ASP A 137 -0.09 0.21 14.90
C ASP A 137 -1.59 0.19 15.21
N ALA A 138 -2.42 0.82 14.37
CA ALA A 138 -3.87 0.80 14.53
C ALA A 138 -4.49 -0.57 14.23
N ILE A 139 -4.00 -1.28 13.22
CA ILE A 139 -4.42 -2.66 12.92
C ILE A 139 -4.06 -3.56 14.11
N ALA A 140 -2.85 -3.46 14.65
CA ALA A 140 -2.42 -4.19 15.82
C ALA A 140 -3.33 -3.93 17.04
N ALA A 141 -3.61 -2.65 17.31
CA ALA A 141 -4.52 -2.25 18.39
C ALA A 141 -5.96 -2.71 18.13
N ALA A 142 -6.43 -2.71 16.87
CA ALA A 142 -7.78 -3.15 16.53
C ALA A 142 -7.97 -4.66 16.72
N ALA A 143 -6.95 -5.44 16.39
CA ALA A 143 -6.94 -6.90 16.50
C ALA A 143 -6.47 -7.42 17.88
N ASP A 144 -6.05 -6.53 18.77
CA ASP A 144 -5.44 -6.88 20.07
C ASP A 144 -4.20 -7.78 19.91
N LEU A 145 -3.32 -7.43 18.95
CA LEU A 145 -2.11 -8.17 18.61
C LEU A 145 -0.85 -7.35 18.87
N PRO A 146 0.31 -8.00 19.11
CA PRO A 146 1.59 -7.32 19.16
C PRO A 146 1.89 -6.59 17.83
N ALA A 147 2.27 -5.31 17.90
CA ALA A 147 2.60 -4.53 16.71
C ALA A 147 3.75 -5.13 15.88
N ALA A 148 4.67 -5.86 16.53
CA ALA A 148 5.76 -6.57 15.84
C ALA A 148 5.23 -7.66 14.90
N GLU A 149 4.24 -8.45 15.33
CA GLU A 149 3.62 -9.49 14.49
C GLU A 149 2.92 -8.91 13.27
N VAL A 150 2.17 -7.82 13.46
CA VAL A 150 1.47 -7.15 12.36
C VAL A 150 2.46 -6.57 11.36
N ARG A 151 3.56 -5.97 11.82
CA ARG A 151 4.63 -5.47 10.93
C ARG A 151 5.33 -6.61 10.19
N GLN A 152 5.60 -7.72 10.87
CA GLN A 152 6.16 -8.90 10.23
C GLN A 152 5.21 -9.46 9.17
N GLY A 153 3.92 -9.61 9.49
CA GLY A 153 2.90 -10.05 8.54
C GLY A 153 2.81 -9.10 7.32
N PHE A 154 2.90 -7.78 7.53
CA PHE A 154 2.84 -6.78 6.46
C PHE A 154 3.95 -6.94 5.42
N MET A 155 5.14 -7.39 5.81
CA MET A 155 6.23 -7.63 4.86
C MET A 155 5.87 -8.65 3.77
N PHE A 156 4.99 -9.60 4.08
CA PHE A 156 4.63 -10.71 3.21
C PHE A 156 3.17 -10.69 2.75
N ALA A 157 2.36 -9.80 3.31
CA ALA A 157 0.96 -9.64 2.91
C ALA A 157 0.85 -9.02 1.51
N PRO A 158 -0.14 -9.39 0.70
CA PRO A 158 -0.36 -8.81 -0.63
C PRO A 158 -0.57 -7.29 -0.59
N ASN A 159 -1.25 -6.80 0.44
CA ASN A 159 -1.50 -5.39 0.71
C ASN A 159 -1.98 -5.21 2.15
N ILE A 160 -2.07 -3.95 2.60
CA ILE A 160 -2.49 -3.61 3.97
C ILE A 160 -3.95 -3.96 4.26
N GLY A 161 -4.80 -4.05 3.24
CA GLY A 161 -6.20 -4.46 3.38
C GLY A 161 -6.33 -5.92 3.76
N GLU A 162 -5.64 -6.81 3.03
CA GLU A 162 -5.59 -8.25 3.34
C GLU A 162 -4.94 -8.51 4.70
N LEU A 163 -3.88 -7.75 5.03
CA LEU A 163 -3.28 -7.80 6.36
C LEU A 163 -4.29 -7.48 7.46
N ALA A 164 -5.06 -6.39 7.30
CA ALA A 164 -6.04 -5.96 8.28
C ALA A 164 -7.15 -7.01 8.45
N LEU A 165 -7.67 -7.54 7.33
CA LEU A 165 -8.68 -8.60 7.36
C LEU A 165 -8.20 -9.81 8.16
N VAL A 166 -7.03 -10.33 7.79
CA VAL A 166 -6.47 -11.54 8.45
C VAL A 166 -6.14 -11.26 9.92
N ALA A 167 -5.60 -10.09 10.25
CA ALA A 167 -5.31 -9.71 11.62
C ALA A 167 -6.57 -9.66 12.49
N LEU A 168 -7.66 -9.07 11.98
CA LEU A 168 -8.90 -8.90 12.75
C LEU A 168 -9.72 -10.19 12.84
N GLU A 169 -9.75 -11.02 11.81
CA GLU A 169 -10.60 -12.21 11.76
C GLU A 169 -9.89 -13.47 12.24
N GLU A 170 -8.57 -13.59 12.05
CA GLU A 170 -7.82 -14.82 12.30
C GLU A 170 -6.67 -14.64 13.31
N GLY A 171 -6.36 -13.41 13.69
CA GLY A 171 -5.33 -13.10 14.68
C GLY A 171 -3.92 -13.56 14.30
N SER A 172 -3.10 -13.87 15.30
CA SER A 172 -1.71 -14.33 15.11
C SER A 172 -1.58 -15.58 14.24
N ALA A 173 -2.54 -16.52 14.33
CA ALA A 173 -2.52 -17.74 13.52
C ALA A 173 -2.69 -17.43 12.02
N GLY A 174 -3.54 -16.46 11.69
CA GLY A 174 -3.70 -15.98 10.33
C GLY A 174 -2.45 -15.27 9.83
N LEU A 175 -1.90 -14.35 10.62
CA LEU A 175 -0.68 -13.61 10.26
C LEU A 175 0.53 -14.51 10.02
N ALA A 176 0.65 -15.63 10.77
CA ALA A 176 1.74 -16.59 10.58
C ALA A 176 1.75 -17.25 9.19
N ARG A 177 0.64 -17.21 8.44
CA ARG A 177 0.59 -17.68 7.05
C ARG A 177 1.23 -16.72 6.05
N PHE A 178 1.38 -15.46 6.40
CA PHE A 178 2.14 -14.52 5.61
C PHE A 178 3.63 -14.81 5.78
N SER A 179 4.21 -15.47 4.80
CA SER A 179 5.60 -15.91 4.80
C SER A 179 6.25 -15.60 3.45
N LEU A 180 7.58 -15.62 3.45
CA LEU A 180 8.35 -15.47 2.21
C LEU A 180 7.96 -16.57 1.22
N ARG A 181 7.57 -16.18 0.03
CA ARG A 181 7.25 -17.10 -1.07
C ARG A 181 8.05 -16.72 -2.30
N LEU A 182 8.59 -17.73 -2.98
CA LEU A 182 9.28 -17.51 -4.25
C LEU A 182 8.35 -16.82 -5.25
N PHE A 183 8.93 -15.90 -6.00
CA PHE A 183 8.27 -15.12 -7.06
C PHE A 183 7.16 -14.14 -6.57
N VAL A 184 7.03 -13.97 -5.25
CA VAL A 184 6.21 -12.92 -4.63
C VAL A 184 7.16 -11.93 -3.95
N PRO A 185 7.36 -10.73 -4.53
CA PRO A 185 8.32 -9.78 -3.99
C PRO A 185 7.85 -9.20 -2.66
N VAL A 186 8.82 -8.93 -1.79
CA VAL A 186 8.61 -8.41 -0.43
C VAL A 186 8.80 -6.90 -0.42
N ALA A 187 7.88 -6.17 0.22
CA ALA A 187 8.02 -4.73 0.40
C ALA A 187 9.25 -4.40 1.26
N PRO A 188 10.17 -3.52 0.79
CA PRO A 188 11.35 -3.19 1.56
C PRO A 188 10.98 -2.34 2.78
N MET A 189 11.55 -2.65 3.94
CA MET A 189 11.45 -1.79 5.11
C MET A 189 12.36 -0.56 4.97
N LEU A 190 11.91 0.57 5.50
CA LEU A 190 12.74 1.76 5.64
C LEU A 190 13.55 1.66 6.94
N ALA A 191 14.84 1.96 6.85
CA ALA A 191 15.69 2.10 8.01
C ALA A 191 15.37 3.40 8.76
N ASN A 192 15.56 3.40 10.08
CA ASN A 192 15.60 4.63 10.86
C ASN A 192 16.90 5.37 10.54
N SER A 193 16.84 6.69 10.57
CA SER A 193 18.05 7.54 10.50
C SER A 193 18.67 7.72 11.90
N ALA A 194 19.97 7.91 11.93
CA ALA A 194 20.71 8.39 13.09
C ALA A 194 21.52 9.63 12.68
N GLU A 195 21.84 10.49 13.63
CA GLU A 195 22.63 11.71 13.36
C GLU A 195 24.10 11.37 13.06
N ASP A 196 24.62 10.34 13.76
CA ASP A 196 25.98 9.84 13.58
C ASP A 196 26.08 8.32 13.83
N VAL A 197 27.30 7.80 13.72
CA VAL A 197 27.60 6.36 13.92
C VAL A 197 27.44 5.95 15.37
N ASP A 198 27.81 6.81 16.32
CA ASP A 198 27.75 6.51 17.75
C ASP A 198 26.30 6.36 18.20
N GLU A 199 25.41 7.27 17.79
CA GLU A 199 23.97 7.14 18.03
C GLU A 199 23.39 5.86 17.40
N ALA A 200 23.84 5.51 16.20
CA ALA A 200 23.38 4.29 15.54
C ALA A 200 23.81 3.03 16.32
N LEU A 201 25.04 3.00 16.80
CA LEU A 201 25.60 1.90 17.60
C LEU A 201 24.94 1.76 18.98
N ASP A 202 24.62 2.87 19.63
CA ASP A 202 23.90 2.86 20.91
C ASP A 202 22.51 2.26 20.81
N ARG A 203 21.90 2.31 19.62
CA ARG A 203 20.58 1.73 19.34
C ARG A 203 20.64 0.26 18.90
N LEU A 204 21.81 -0.20 18.44
CA LEU A 204 22.03 -1.53 17.88
C LEU A 204 22.97 -2.30 18.79
N ASP A 205 22.51 -3.37 19.37
CA ASP A 205 23.35 -4.24 20.21
C ASP A 205 24.50 -4.88 19.40
N ARG A 206 24.23 -5.25 18.14
CA ARG A 206 25.20 -5.72 17.14
C ARG A 206 24.89 -5.09 15.80
N ALA A 207 25.89 -4.58 15.10
CA ALA A 207 25.75 -3.93 13.80
C ALA A 207 26.62 -4.58 12.73
N ALA A 208 26.08 -4.69 11.51
CA ALA A 208 26.84 -4.91 10.30
C ALA A 208 27.07 -3.57 9.59
N PHE A 209 28.25 -3.40 9.03
CA PHE A 209 28.60 -2.22 8.23
C PHE A 209 28.68 -2.60 6.77
N GLU A 210 27.96 -1.89 5.93
CA GLU A 210 27.90 -2.12 4.50
C GLU A 210 28.24 -0.84 3.73
N TYR A 211 28.87 -0.99 2.56
CA TYR A 211 28.99 0.12 1.64
C TYR A 211 27.63 0.49 1.07
N LYS A 212 27.30 1.78 1.07
CA LYS A 212 26.14 2.26 0.36
C LYS A 212 26.47 2.41 -1.13
N LEU A 213 26.21 1.37 -1.87
CA LEU A 213 26.31 1.40 -3.32
C LEU A 213 25.19 2.25 -3.91
N ASP A 214 25.53 2.97 -5.00
CA ASP A 214 24.56 3.78 -5.74
C ASP A 214 24.19 3.06 -7.04
N GLY A 215 23.01 2.47 -7.07
CA GLY A 215 22.52 1.66 -8.16
C GLY A 215 21.01 1.50 -8.11
N ALA A 216 20.51 0.39 -8.60
CA ALA A 216 19.11 0.01 -8.54
C ALA A 216 18.90 -1.15 -7.56
N ARG A 217 18.21 -0.90 -6.43
CA ARG A 217 17.87 -1.98 -5.50
C ARG A 217 16.94 -2.99 -6.17
N ILE A 218 17.33 -4.24 -6.12
CA ILE A 218 16.58 -5.36 -6.69
C ILE A 218 16.41 -6.50 -5.67
N GLN A 219 15.29 -7.20 -5.80
CA GLN A 219 15.13 -8.53 -5.22
C GLN A 219 15.27 -9.55 -6.33
N VAL A 220 16.00 -10.61 -6.06
CA VAL A 220 16.22 -11.73 -6.98
C VAL A 220 15.63 -12.99 -6.38
N HIS A 221 14.69 -13.62 -7.07
CA HIS A 221 14.06 -14.87 -6.66
C HIS A 221 14.50 -15.96 -7.62
N LYS A 222 15.02 -17.07 -7.08
CA LYS A 222 15.39 -18.29 -7.84
C LYS A 222 14.59 -19.47 -7.31
N GLY A 223 14.00 -20.23 -8.21
CA GLY A 223 13.35 -21.52 -7.94
C GLY A 223 13.66 -22.50 -9.06
N GLY A 224 14.62 -23.41 -8.84
CA GLY A 224 15.19 -24.24 -9.92
C GLY A 224 15.84 -23.37 -10.98
N ASP A 225 15.40 -23.50 -12.24
CA ASP A 225 15.89 -22.70 -13.38
C ASP A 225 15.13 -21.39 -13.57
N GLU A 226 13.97 -21.23 -12.91
CA GLU A 226 13.21 -19.97 -12.95
C GLU A 226 13.89 -18.92 -12.08
N VAL A 227 14.10 -17.72 -12.66
CA VAL A 227 14.63 -16.54 -11.97
C VAL A 227 13.72 -15.38 -12.26
N ARG A 228 13.37 -14.59 -11.26
CA ARG A 228 12.68 -13.30 -11.39
C ARG A 228 13.36 -12.23 -10.59
N LEU A 229 13.37 -11.02 -11.18
CA LEU A 229 13.94 -9.82 -10.57
C LEU A 229 12.86 -8.77 -10.39
N PHE A 230 12.85 -8.16 -9.19
CA PHE A 230 11.87 -7.15 -8.84
C PHE A 230 12.57 -5.86 -8.37
N THR A 231 12.01 -4.71 -8.77
CA THR A 231 12.48 -3.40 -8.29
C THR A 231 12.04 -3.15 -6.84
N ARG A 232 12.55 -2.05 -6.25
CA ARG A 232 12.06 -1.52 -4.97
C ARG A 232 10.54 -1.28 -4.94
N GLN A 233 9.92 -0.99 -6.08
CA GLN A 233 8.48 -0.82 -6.23
C GLN A 233 7.75 -2.12 -6.57
N LEU A 234 8.40 -3.27 -6.40
CA LEU A 234 7.86 -4.62 -6.62
C LEU A 234 7.47 -4.90 -8.08
N GLN A 235 8.01 -4.14 -9.04
CA GLN A 235 7.78 -4.36 -10.47
C GLN A 235 8.74 -5.43 -11.00
N ASP A 236 8.23 -6.39 -11.75
CA ASP A 236 9.03 -7.38 -12.44
C ASP A 236 9.86 -6.72 -13.55
N ILE A 237 11.18 -6.90 -13.51
CA ILE A 237 12.15 -6.38 -14.46
C ILE A 237 13.07 -7.47 -15.02
N THR A 238 12.67 -8.74 -14.90
CA THR A 238 13.47 -9.92 -15.26
C THR A 238 14.08 -9.81 -16.66
N GLU A 239 13.28 -9.40 -17.64
CA GLU A 239 13.73 -9.28 -19.03
C GLU A 239 14.73 -8.14 -19.28
N ARG A 240 14.86 -7.21 -18.33
CA ARG A 240 15.73 -6.02 -18.49
C ARG A 240 17.16 -6.25 -18.03
N LEU A 241 17.41 -7.31 -17.26
CA LEU A 241 18.71 -7.61 -16.64
C LEU A 241 19.11 -9.08 -16.88
N PRO A 242 19.28 -9.51 -18.15
CA PRO A 242 19.56 -10.89 -18.49
C PRO A 242 20.88 -11.40 -17.87
N GLU A 243 21.87 -10.54 -17.67
CA GLU A 243 23.17 -10.91 -17.09
C GLU A 243 22.99 -11.35 -15.63
N ILE A 244 22.13 -10.67 -14.87
CA ILE A 244 21.84 -11.04 -13.47
C ILE A 244 21.04 -12.33 -13.43
N VAL A 245 20.12 -12.54 -14.38
CA VAL A 245 19.37 -13.78 -14.51
C VAL A 245 20.31 -14.97 -14.74
N GLU A 246 21.25 -14.86 -15.69
CA GLU A 246 22.22 -15.92 -15.99
C GLU A 246 23.15 -16.18 -14.81
N TRP A 247 23.67 -15.12 -14.19
CA TRP A 247 24.50 -15.27 -12.99
C TRP A 247 23.73 -15.97 -11.87
N THR A 248 22.47 -15.57 -11.61
CA THR A 248 21.64 -16.18 -10.58
C THR A 248 21.37 -17.66 -10.85
N ARG A 249 21.14 -18.04 -12.12
CA ARG A 249 20.97 -19.45 -12.50
C ARG A 249 22.19 -20.29 -12.16
N SER A 250 23.40 -19.73 -12.30
CA SER A 250 24.66 -20.43 -12.00
C SER A 250 24.93 -20.65 -10.51
N LEU A 251 24.18 -19.98 -9.60
CA LEU A 251 24.35 -20.18 -8.16
C LEU A 251 24.04 -21.63 -7.76
N PRO A 252 24.91 -22.26 -6.94
CA PRO A 252 24.77 -23.67 -6.54
C PRO A 252 23.69 -23.88 -5.47
N VAL A 253 22.53 -23.24 -5.66
CA VAL A 253 21.37 -23.35 -4.76
C VAL A 253 20.11 -23.56 -5.58
N ARG A 254 19.18 -24.38 -5.07
CA ARG A 254 17.93 -24.65 -5.76
C ARG A 254 16.93 -23.50 -5.60
N GLU A 255 16.83 -22.96 -4.40
CA GLU A 255 15.87 -21.91 -4.07
C GLU A 255 16.57 -20.82 -3.25
N THR A 256 16.37 -19.56 -3.64
CA THR A 256 16.88 -18.42 -2.88
C THR A 256 16.10 -17.15 -3.20
N VAL A 257 16.09 -16.25 -2.23
CA VAL A 257 15.69 -14.85 -2.40
C VAL A 257 16.86 -14.00 -1.93
N LEU A 258 17.31 -13.09 -2.78
CA LEU A 258 18.40 -12.17 -2.50
C LEU A 258 17.86 -10.73 -2.58
N ASP A 259 18.35 -9.87 -1.71
CA ASP A 259 18.15 -8.42 -1.76
C ASP A 259 19.51 -7.77 -1.98
N GLY A 260 19.63 -6.93 -2.99
CA GLY A 260 20.91 -6.34 -3.37
C GLY A 260 20.76 -5.12 -4.24
N GLU A 261 21.90 -4.63 -4.72
CA GLU A 261 22.01 -3.45 -5.58
C GLU A 261 22.57 -3.86 -6.94
N ALA A 262 21.81 -3.62 -8.01
CA ALA A 262 22.32 -3.75 -9.37
C ALA A 262 23.09 -2.48 -9.72
N ILE A 263 24.39 -2.65 -9.99
CA ILE A 263 25.31 -1.56 -10.38
C ILE A 263 25.90 -1.82 -11.74
N ALA A 264 26.09 -0.77 -12.53
CA ALA A 264 26.86 -0.83 -13.76
C ALA A 264 28.33 -0.54 -13.44
N LEU A 265 29.23 -1.43 -13.84
CA LEU A 265 30.66 -1.24 -13.64
C LEU A 265 31.31 -0.79 -14.96
N ARG A 266 32.25 0.14 -14.86
CA ARG A 266 33.16 0.48 -15.95
C ARG A 266 34.16 -0.65 -16.18
N PRO A 267 34.90 -0.67 -17.33
CA PRO A 267 35.92 -1.68 -17.58
C PRO A 267 37.03 -1.75 -16.52
N ASP A 268 37.25 -0.69 -15.76
CA ASP A 268 38.19 -0.62 -14.64
C ASP A 268 37.65 -1.12 -13.32
N GLY A 269 36.39 -1.63 -13.30
CA GLY A 269 35.71 -2.18 -12.11
C GLY A 269 35.11 -1.12 -11.17
N ARG A 270 35.10 0.15 -11.54
CA ARG A 270 34.46 1.24 -10.79
C ARG A 270 33.00 1.43 -11.22
N PRO A 271 32.09 1.80 -10.29
CA PRO A 271 30.72 2.15 -10.62
C PRO A 271 30.59 3.46 -11.39
#